data_03cbb288c647cc906b1841899f5e1e6b
#
_entry.id   03cbb288c647cc906b1841899f5e1e6b
#
_cell.length_a   1.000
_cell.length_b   1.000
_cell.length_c   1.000
_cell.angle_alpha   90.00
_cell.angle_beta   90.00
_cell.angle_gamma   90.00
#
_symmetry.space_group_name_H-M   'P 1'
#
loop_
_entity.id
_entity.type
_entity.pdbx_description
1 polymer ?
#
loop_
_entity_poly.entity_id
_entity_poly.type
_entity_poly.pdbx_seq_one_letter_code
_entity_poly.pdbx_strand_id
1 'polypeptide(L)'
;MPADEKTLATLALVFAPLSLVSIGGGPSVIAEMQHQAVVVHHWMSQREFADMFAIARAAPGPGTLLATLIGFSVAGWLGALVVSLAFFLPSSFLAYGAASVFNRWRGSRWHGAVEAGLAPIAVGLVMAGAVVILDMGRSGLLAWGIALGVAACRIWRPGVHPLVLMGIGAAVFTFARTVG
;
A
#
# COMPACT_ATOMS: atom_id res chain seq x y z
N MET A 1 23.41 -15.85 -8.57
CA MET A 1 24.65 -15.07 -8.53
C MET A 1 24.98 -14.80 -7.08
N PRO A 2 26.23 -14.87 -6.63
CA PRO A 2 26.58 -14.46 -5.27
C PRO A 2 26.22 -12.98 -5.14
N ALA A 3 25.55 -12.64 -4.05
CA ALA A 3 25.17 -11.27 -3.75
C ALA A 3 26.45 -10.45 -3.57
N ASP A 4 26.83 -9.71 -4.61
CA ASP A 4 27.99 -8.82 -4.55
C ASP A 4 27.66 -7.70 -3.54
N GLU A 5 28.58 -7.44 -2.62
CA GLU A 5 28.41 -6.42 -1.56
C GLU A 5 28.02 -5.05 -2.15
N LYS A 6 28.56 -4.72 -3.33
CA LYS A 6 28.21 -3.52 -4.08
C LYS A 6 26.74 -3.51 -4.50
N THR A 7 26.21 -4.64 -4.95
CA THR A 7 24.80 -4.77 -5.36
C THR A 7 23.86 -4.59 -4.17
N LEU A 8 24.19 -5.18 -3.01
CA LEU A 8 23.42 -5.03 -1.78
C LEU A 8 23.43 -3.58 -1.29
N ALA A 9 24.57 -2.91 -1.33
CA ALA A 9 24.68 -1.50 -0.97
C ALA A 9 23.86 -0.60 -1.91
N THR A 10 23.91 -0.87 -3.21
CA THR A 10 23.11 -0.12 -4.20
C THR A 10 21.61 -0.33 -3.97
N LEU A 11 21.17 -1.56 -3.70
CA LEU A 11 19.78 -1.85 -3.34
C LEU A 11 19.34 -1.05 -2.11
N ALA A 12 20.15 -1.03 -1.05
CA ALA A 12 19.85 -0.27 0.16
C ALA A 12 19.75 1.24 -0.11
N LEU A 13 20.70 1.80 -0.87
CA LEU A 13 20.73 3.22 -1.22
C LEU A 13 19.56 3.67 -2.10
N VAL A 14 19.06 2.80 -2.95
CA VAL A 14 17.90 3.09 -3.80
C VAL A 14 16.61 3.01 -3.00
N PHE A 15 16.43 1.95 -2.19
CA PHE A 15 15.17 1.72 -1.51
C PHE A 15 14.98 2.51 -0.21
N ALA A 16 16.04 2.95 0.46
CA ALA A 16 15.92 3.75 1.68
C ALA A 16 15.30 5.15 1.45
N PRO A 17 15.69 5.93 0.41
CA PRO A 17 14.99 7.17 0.08
C PRO A 17 13.54 6.96 -0.35
N LEU A 18 13.27 5.89 -1.11
CA LEU A 18 11.91 5.51 -1.54
C LEU A 18 10.96 5.27 -0.35
N SER A 19 11.50 4.73 0.74
CA SER A 19 10.78 4.57 2.01
C SER A 19 10.24 5.90 2.54
N LEU A 20 11.03 6.95 2.48
CA LEU A 20 10.67 8.28 3.01
C LEU A 20 9.66 9.00 2.10
N VAL A 21 9.74 8.78 0.78
CA VAL A 21 8.82 9.38 -0.21
C VAL A 21 7.48 8.65 -0.28
N SER A 22 7.36 7.47 0.33
CA SER A 22 6.12 6.69 0.34
C SER A 22 4.97 7.34 1.15
N ILE A 23 5.17 8.55 1.65
CA ILE A 23 4.15 9.40 2.28
C ILE A 23 3.14 9.82 1.20
N GLY A 24 2.05 9.11 1.10
CA GLY A 24 0.99 9.36 0.09
C GLY A 24 0.49 8.10 -0.61
N GLY A 25 1.11 6.95 -0.33
CA GLY A 25 0.58 5.65 -0.72
C GLY A 25 1.31 4.96 -1.88
N GLY A 26 0.97 3.69 -2.07
CA GLY A 26 1.65 2.76 -2.95
C GLY A 26 1.84 3.13 -4.43
N PRO A 27 0.90 3.81 -5.13
CA PRO A 27 1.04 4.04 -6.57
C PRO A 27 2.24 4.89 -6.97
N SER A 28 2.55 5.94 -6.22
CA SER A 28 3.70 6.83 -6.52
C SER A 28 5.05 6.12 -6.35
N VAL A 29 5.16 5.28 -5.34
CA VAL A 29 6.38 4.52 -5.05
C VAL A 29 6.59 3.40 -6.06
N ILE A 30 5.52 2.79 -6.57
CA ILE A 30 5.60 1.72 -7.57
C ILE A 30 6.19 2.23 -8.89
N ALA A 31 5.78 3.41 -9.34
CA ALA A 31 6.32 4.02 -10.55
C ALA A 31 7.84 4.28 -10.41
N GLU A 32 8.27 4.77 -9.26
CA GLU A 32 9.68 5.00 -8.99
C GLU A 32 10.47 3.69 -8.85
N MET A 33 9.92 2.68 -8.18
CA MET A 33 10.52 1.33 -8.12
C MET A 33 10.74 0.77 -9.53
N GLN A 34 9.76 0.93 -10.43
CA GLN A 34 9.87 0.52 -11.81
C GLN A 34 10.99 1.29 -12.53
N HIS A 35 11.01 2.60 -12.38
CA HIS A 35 12.04 3.45 -13.00
C HIS A 35 13.44 3.04 -12.56
N GLN A 36 13.64 2.87 -11.26
CA GLN A 36 14.93 2.45 -10.70
C GLN A 36 15.34 1.04 -11.15
N ALA A 37 14.43 0.07 -11.08
CA ALA A 37 14.74 -1.32 -11.37
C ALA A 37 14.94 -1.62 -12.86
N VAL A 38 14.15 -0.96 -13.73
CA VAL A 38 14.13 -1.26 -15.17
C VAL A 38 14.98 -0.28 -15.97
N VAL A 39 14.86 1.03 -15.68
CA VAL A 39 15.47 2.08 -16.53
C VAL A 39 16.86 2.47 -16.03
N VAL A 40 17.03 2.71 -14.73
CA VAL A 40 18.30 3.22 -14.18
C VAL A 40 19.32 2.11 -13.99
N HIS A 41 18.92 1.04 -13.30
CA HIS A 41 19.84 -0.01 -12.90
C HIS A 41 19.81 -1.25 -13.81
N HIS A 42 18.80 -1.36 -14.69
CA HIS A 42 18.62 -2.50 -15.59
C HIS A 42 18.67 -3.87 -14.87
N TRP A 43 18.16 -3.91 -13.63
CA TRP A 43 18.13 -5.15 -12.84
C TRP A 43 17.18 -6.19 -13.40
N MET A 44 16.13 -5.72 -14.10
CA MET A 44 15.11 -6.57 -14.70
C MET A 44 14.48 -5.90 -15.91
N SER A 45 13.82 -6.70 -16.74
CA SER A 45 13.01 -6.19 -17.85
C SER A 45 11.66 -5.65 -17.37
N GLN A 46 11.02 -4.83 -18.22
CA GLN A 46 9.66 -4.35 -17.99
C GLN A 46 8.65 -5.48 -17.73
N ARG A 47 8.83 -6.61 -18.42
CA ARG A 47 7.94 -7.77 -18.30
C ARG A 47 8.12 -8.47 -16.95
N GLU A 48 9.34 -8.69 -16.52
CA GLU A 48 9.64 -9.27 -15.21
C GLU A 48 9.12 -8.40 -14.07
N PHE A 49 9.26 -7.08 -14.19
CA PHE A 49 8.67 -6.15 -13.22
C PHE A 49 7.14 -6.28 -13.15
N ALA A 50 6.46 -6.35 -14.30
CA ALA A 50 5.01 -6.52 -14.35
C ALA A 50 4.55 -7.85 -13.74
N ASP A 51 5.29 -8.94 -13.97
CA ASP A 51 5.00 -10.25 -13.37
C ASP A 51 5.17 -10.22 -11.85
N MET A 52 6.24 -9.59 -11.34
CA MET A 52 6.45 -9.40 -9.90
C MET A 52 5.38 -8.51 -9.26
N PHE A 53 4.96 -7.47 -9.95
CA PHE A 53 3.86 -6.62 -9.51
C PHE A 53 2.55 -7.41 -9.40
N ALA A 54 2.25 -8.26 -10.38
CA ALA A 54 1.08 -9.12 -10.35
C ALA A 54 1.13 -10.10 -9.16
N ILE A 55 2.28 -10.73 -8.91
CA ILE A 55 2.50 -11.63 -7.77
C ILE A 55 2.31 -10.88 -6.44
N ALA A 56 2.92 -9.68 -6.32
CA ALA A 56 2.79 -8.86 -5.11
C ALA A 56 1.35 -8.45 -4.81
N ARG A 57 0.53 -8.28 -5.86
CA ARG A 57 -0.91 -7.96 -5.74
C ARG A 57 -1.78 -9.17 -5.44
N ALA A 58 -1.38 -10.36 -5.90
CA ALA A 58 -2.08 -11.61 -5.62
C ALA A 58 -1.79 -12.13 -4.20
N ALA A 59 -0.61 -11.84 -3.66
CA ALA A 59 -0.25 -12.27 -2.32
C ALA A 59 -0.98 -11.43 -1.25
N PRO A 60 -1.54 -12.06 -0.21
CA PRO A 60 -2.11 -11.34 0.91
C PRO A 60 -0.99 -10.65 1.71
N GLY A 61 -1.02 -9.32 1.78
CA GLY A 61 0.00 -8.56 2.51
C GLY A 61 0.08 -7.09 2.11
N PRO A 62 1.03 -6.34 2.67
CA PRO A 62 1.23 -4.96 2.29
C PRO A 62 1.68 -4.87 0.83
N GLY A 63 1.11 -3.94 0.05
CA GLY A 63 1.46 -3.75 -1.37
C GLY A 63 2.94 -3.42 -1.63
N THR A 64 3.69 -3.15 -0.59
CA THR A 64 5.14 -2.92 -0.57
C THR A 64 5.98 -4.21 -0.63
N LEU A 65 5.36 -5.41 -0.60
CA LEU A 65 6.04 -6.68 -0.87
C LEU A 65 6.74 -6.69 -2.23
N LEU A 66 6.33 -5.85 -3.17
CA LEU A 66 7.01 -5.66 -4.45
C LEU A 66 8.49 -5.29 -4.27
N ALA A 67 8.82 -4.41 -3.31
CA ALA A 67 10.20 -4.06 -3.02
C ALA A 67 11.04 -5.29 -2.61
N THR A 68 10.48 -6.12 -1.73
CA THR A 68 11.11 -7.37 -1.30
C THR A 68 11.33 -8.35 -2.46
N LEU A 69 10.35 -8.46 -3.37
CA LEU A 69 10.45 -9.31 -4.55
C LEU A 69 11.53 -8.82 -5.52
N ILE A 70 11.64 -7.50 -5.73
CA ILE A 70 12.71 -6.90 -6.53
C ILE A 70 14.07 -7.25 -5.91
N GLY A 71 14.23 -7.05 -4.60
CA GLY A 71 15.46 -7.42 -3.90
C GLY A 71 15.79 -8.90 -4.03
N PHE A 72 14.78 -9.76 -3.94
CA PHE A 72 14.94 -11.21 -4.11
C PHE A 72 15.41 -11.58 -5.53
N SER A 73 14.85 -10.97 -6.55
CA SER A 73 15.23 -11.26 -7.94
C SER A 73 16.66 -10.83 -8.27
N VAL A 74 17.14 -9.75 -7.65
CA VAL A 74 18.46 -9.19 -7.91
C VAL A 74 19.56 -9.91 -7.15
N ALA A 75 19.36 -10.21 -5.86
CA ALA A 75 20.41 -10.77 -4.98
C ALA A 75 19.90 -11.89 -4.06
N GLY A 76 18.81 -12.58 -4.45
CA GLY A 76 18.24 -13.69 -3.68
C GLY A 76 17.78 -13.29 -2.29
N TRP A 77 17.86 -14.21 -1.33
CA TRP A 77 17.38 -13.98 0.04
C TRP A 77 18.05 -12.81 0.75
N LEU A 78 19.34 -12.58 0.50
CA LEU A 78 20.06 -11.43 1.07
C LEU A 78 19.54 -10.12 0.50
N GLY A 79 19.29 -10.06 -0.81
CA GLY A 79 18.69 -8.90 -1.46
C GLY A 79 17.28 -8.60 -0.93
N ALA A 80 16.45 -9.63 -0.76
CA ALA A 80 15.12 -9.48 -0.17
C ALA A 80 15.19 -8.88 1.25
N LEU A 81 16.12 -9.36 2.07
CA LEU A 81 16.30 -8.93 3.45
C LEU A 81 16.81 -7.48 3.51
N VAL A 82 17.83 -7.16 2.72
CA VAL A 82 18.41 -5.81 2.66
C VAL A 82 17.37 -4.79 2.18
N VAL A 83 16.64 -5.09 1.10
CA VAL A 83 15.61 -4.19 0.58
C VAL A 83 14.45 -4.04 1.57
N SER A 84 14.01 -5.12 2.22
CA SER A 84 12.97 -5.02 3.24
C SER A 84 13.40 -4.12 4.40
N LEU A 85 14.60 -4.30 4.92
CA LEU A 85 15.12 -3.44 5.98
C LEU A 85 15.29 -2.00 5.52
N ALA A 86 15.90 -1.78 4.36
CA ALA A 86 16.12 -0.45 3.80
C ALA A 86 14.80 0.29 3.51
N PHE A 87 13.76 -0.43 3.11
CA PHE A 87 12.46 0.16 2.81
C PHE A 87 11.59 0.38 4.06
N PHE A 88 11.60 -0.53 5.02
CA PHE A 88 10.71 -0.41 6.18
C PHE A 88 11.32 0.35 7.36
N LEU A 89 12.64 0.26 7.60
CA LEU A 89 13.26 0.90 8.76
C LEU A 89 13.13 2.43 8.76
N PRO A 90 13.48 3.18 7.67
CA PRO A 90 13.43 4.63 7.71
C PRO A 90 12.03 5.16 7.96
N SER A 91 11.01 4.61 7.28
CA SER A 91 9.62 5.00 7.48
C SER A 91 9.10 4.66 8.89
N SER A 92 9.51 3.50 9.44
CA SER A 92 9.15 3.10 10.79
C SER A 92 9.76 4.01 11.86
N PHE A 93 11.02 4.38 11.71
CA PHE A 93 11.67 5.33 12.61
C PHE A 93 11.01 6.71 12.55
N LEU A 94 10.69 7.18 11.34
CA LEU A 94 10.00 8.45 11.14
C LEU A 94 8.59 8.41 11.76
N ALA A 95 7.83 7.35 11.53
CA ALA A 95 6.51 7.17 12.10
C ALA A 95 6.55 7.09 13.63
N TYR A 96 7.52 6.34 14.19
CA TYR A 96 7.72 6.24 15.64
C TYR A 96 8.10 7.59 16.24
N GLY A 97 9.02 8.32 15.61
CA GLY A 97 9.43 9.65 16.03
C GLY A 97 8.25 10.63 16.02
N ALA A 98 7.50 10.66 14.93
CA ALA A 98 6.30 11.50 14.81
C ALA A 98 5.25 11.13 15.89
N ALA A 99 4.97 9.85 16.07
CA ALA A 99 4.04 9.39 17.10
C ALA A 99 4.52 9.72 18.50
N SER A 100 5.82 9.60 18.78
CA SER A 100 6.43 9.94 20.08
C SER A 100 6.30 11.43 20.40
N VAL A 101 6.61 12.29 19.42
CA VAL A 101 6.44 13.75 19.55
C VAL A 101 4.97 14.10 19.76
N PHE A 102 4.09 13.52 18.96
CA PHE A 102 2.64 13.73 19.03
C PHE A 102 2.08 13.28 20.39
N ASN A 103 2.54 12.14 20.90
CA ASN A 103 2.14 11.62 22.23
C ASN A 103 2.63 12.52 23.39
N ARG A 104 3.82 13.11 23.25
CA ARG A 104 4.36 14.03 24.26
C ARG A 104 3.54 15.33 24.37
N TRP A 105 2.84 15.70 23.30
CA TRP A 105 2.00 16.91 23.26
C TRP A 105 0.52 16.60 23.56
N ARG A 106 0.20 15.40 24.02
CA ARG A 106 -1.16 15.03 24.48
C ARG A 106 -1.63 15.99 25.56
N GLY A 107 -2.84 16.52 25.37
CA GLY A 107 -3.44 17.51 26.27
C GLY A 107 -3.14 18.97 25.94
N SER A 108 -2.30 19.26 24.96
CA SER A 108 -2.11 20.63 24.47
C SER A 108 -3.21 21.03 23.49
N ARG A 109 -3.51 22.33 23.40
CA ARG A 109 -4.46 22.86 22.41
C ARG A 109 -4.04 22.55 20.96
N TRP A 110 -2.73 22.48 20.72
CA TRP A 110 -2.16 22.13 19.43
C TRP A 110 -2.43 20.68 19.00
N HIS A 111 -2.39 19.77 19.96
CA HIS A 111 -2.71 18.35 19.69
C HIS A 111 -4.12 18.19 19.15
N GLY A 112 -5.12 18.78 19.81
CA GLY A 112 -6.51 18.72 19.35
C GLY A 112 -6.74 19.43 18.00
N ALA A 113 -6.06 20.56 17.74
CA ALA A 113 -6.16 21.26 16.48
C ALA A 113 -5.57 20.44 15.32
N VAL A 114 -4.41 19.82 15.52
CA VAL A 114 -3.76 18.96 14.50
C VAL A 114 -4.60 17.71 14.25
N GLU A 115 -5.10 17.06 15.30
CA GLU A 115 -5.95 15.87 15.18
C GLU A 115 -7.25 16.20 14.42
N ALA A 116 -7.92 17.28 14.78
CA ALA A 116 -9.12 17.73 14.10
C ALA A 116 -8.88 18.14 12.63
N GLY A 117 -7.70 18.67 12.33
CA GLY A 117 -7.31 19.03 10.95
C GLY A 117 -6.89 17.84 10.10
N LEU A 118 -6.24 16.83 10.68
CA LEU A 118 -5.78 15.63 9.97
C LEU A 118 -6.90 14.60 9.75
N ALA A 119 -7.88 14.52 10.63
CA ALA A 119 -8.97 13.56 10.54
C ALA A 119 -9.73 13.64 9.19
N PRO A 120 -10.22 14.81 8.71
CA PRO A 120 -10.91 14.90 7.44
C PRO A 120 -10.00 14.57 6.25
N ILE A 121 -8.71 14.88 6.33
CA ILE A 121 -7.73 14.55 5.29
C ILE A 121 -7.57 13.03 5.19
N ALA A 122 -7.44 12.33 6.33
CA ALA A 122 -7.33 10.87 6.37
C ALA A 122 -8.59 10.22 5.79
N VAL A 123 -9.78 10.71 6.17
CA VAL A 123 -11.06 10.22 5.61
C VAL A 123 -11.11 10.46 4.10
N GLY A 124 -10.73 11.65 3.64
CA GLY A 124 -10.69 12.00 2.22
C GLY A 124 -9.77 11.07 1.41
N LEU A 125 -8.58 10.75 1.94
CA LEU A 125 -7.64 9.82 1.30
C LEU A 125 -8.19 8.39 1.22
N VAL A 126 -8.86 7.90 2.28
CA VAL A 126 -9.51 6.59 2.27
C VAL A 126 -10.62 6.55 1.23
N MET A 127 -11.46 7.60 1.16
CA MET A 127 -12.52 7.71 0.17
C MET A 127 -11.96 7.79 -1.25
N ALA A 128 -10.93 8.58 -1.49
CA ALA A 128 -10.26 8.65 -2.79
C ALA A 128 -9.68 7.29 -3.20
N GLY A 129 -9.04 6.57 -2.28
CA GLY A 129 -8.56 5.21 -2.52
C GLY A 129 -9.68 4.23 -2.88
N ALA A 130 -10.82 4.31 -2.19
CA ALA A 130 -11.98 3.49 -2.49
C ALA A 130 -12.54 3.78 -3.90
N VAL A 131 -12.64 5.05 -4.28
CA VAL A 131 -13.06 5.47 -5.64
C VAL A 131 -12.13 4.91 -6.69
N VAL A 132 -10.82 5.06 -6.51
CA VAL A 132 -9.83 4.53 -7.47
C VAL A 132 -9.95 3.01 -7.62
N ILE A 133 -10.13 2.27 -6.51
CA ILE A 133 -10.29 0.80 -6.57
C ILE A 133 -11.57 0.41 -7.30
N LEU A 134 -12.67 1.12 -7.08
CA LEU A 134 -13.95 0.88 -7.75
C LEU A 134 -13.87 1.18 -9.26
N ASP A 135 -13.13 2.23 -9.63
CA ASP A 135 -12.97 2.64 -11.03
C ASP A 135 -12.02 1.71 -11.81
N MET A 136 -10.98 1.17 -11.16
CA MET A 136 -10.09 0.16 -11.75
C MET A 136 -10.79 -1.18 -11.99
N GLY A 137 -11.86 -1.48 -11.24
CA GLY A 137 -12.67 -2.69 -11.42
C GLY A 137 -13.58 -2.56 -12.63
N ARG A 138 -13.45 -3.43 -13.64
CA ARG A 138 -14.36 -3.54 -14.80
C ARG A 138 -15.84 -3.82 -14.44
N SER A 139 -16.23 -3.61 -13.21
CA SER A 139 -17.51 -4.03 -12.62
C SER A 139 -18.60 -2.97 -12.68
N GLY A 140 -18.32 -1.79 -13.22
CA GLY A 140 -19.31 -0.76 -13.53
C GLY A 140 -20.23 -0.36 -12.37
N LEU A 141 -21.47 -0.06 -12.70
CA LEU A 141 -22.51 0.38 -11.77
C LEU A 141 -22.83 -0.62 -10.64
N LEU A 142 -22.60 -1.91 -10.85
CA LEU A 142 -22.81 -2.96 -9.86
C LEU A 142 -21.89 -2.81 -8.63
N ALA A 143 -20.59 -2.55 -8.85
CA ALA A 143 -19.64 -2.36 -7.76
C ALA A 143 -19.99 -1.10 -6.94
N TRP A 144 -20.38 -0.03 -7.59
CA TRP A 144 -20.84 1.20 -6.95
C TRP A 144 -22.11 0.96 -6.13
N GLY A 145 -23.09 0.24 -6.69
CA GLY A 145 -24.34 -0.09 -5.98
C GLY A 145 -24.07 -0.92 -4.71
N ILE A 146 -23.21 -1.92 -4.77
CA ILE A 146 -22.84 -2.75 -3.62
C ILE A 146 -22.07 -1.92 -2.58
N ALA A 147 -21.10 -1.09 -3.00
CA ALA A 147 -20.33 -0.25 -2.10
C ALA A 147 -21.22 0.75 -1.36
N LEU A 148 -22.14 1.42 -2.06
CA LEU A 148 -23.11 2.35 -1.46
C LEU A 148 -24.10 1.61 -0.55
N GLY A 149 -24.58 0.43 -0.92
CA GLY A 149 -25.46 -0.40 -0.09
C GLY A 149 -24.80 -0.82 1.21
N VAL A 150 -23.55 -1.27 1.16
CA VAL A 150 -22.76 -1.63 2.34
C VAL A 150 -22.53 -0.40 3.23
N ALA A 151 -22.18 0.74 2.64
CA ALA A 151 -21.99 2.00 3.37
C ALA A 151 -23.29 2.46 4.05
N ALA A 152 -24.41 2.45 3.36
CA ALA A 152 -25.71 2.79 3.91
C ALA A 152 -26.13 1.83 5.06
N CYS A 153 -25.93 0.53 4.88
CA CYS A 153 -26.18 -0.46 5.92
C CYS A 153 -25.32 -0.22 7.16
N ARG A 154 -24.05 0.17 6.97
CA ARG A 154 -23.15 0.49 8.09
C ARG A 154 -23.59 1.73 8.86
N ILE A 155 -24.12 2.74 8.17
CA ILE A 155 -24.65 3.96 8.80
C ILE A 155 -25.92 3.65 9.60
N TRP A 156 -26.82 2.84 9.04
CA TRP A 156 -28.11 2.52 9.69
C TRP A 156 -28.00 1.47 10.81
N ARG A 157 -27.03 0.56 10.71
CA ARG A 157 -26.81 -0.52 11.68
C ARG A 157 -25.35 -0.55 12.15
N PRO A 158 -24.92 0.37 13.03
CA PRO A 158 -23.54 0.46 13.50
C PRO A 158 -23.05 -0.78 14.29
N GLY A 159 -23.98 -1.64 14.78
CA GLY A 159 -23.65 -2.88 15.48
C GLY A 159 -23.24 -4.07 14.60
N VAL A 160 -23.39 -3.99 13.29
CA VAL A 160 -23.01 -5.10 12.40
C VAL A 160 -21.49 -5.10 12.21
N HIS A 161 -20.87 -6.26 12.41
CA HIS A 161 -19.43 -6.40 12.27
C HIS A 161 -18.99 -6.15 10.82
N PRO A 162 -17.95 -5.32 10.57
CA PRO A 162 -17.52 -4.96 9.21
C PRO A 162 -17.22 -6.17 8.31
N LEU A 163 -16.65 -7.24 8.86
CA LEU A 163 -16.35 -8.48 8.12
C LEU A 163 -17.61 -9.17 7.57
N VAL A 164 -18.72 -9.09 8.29
CA VAL A 164 -20.01 -9.66 7.81
C VAL A 164 -20.51 -8.87 6.61
N LEU A 165 -20.44 -7.54 6.66
CA LEU A 165 -20.82 -6.68 5.54
C LEU A 165 -19.91 -6.89 4.32
N MET A 166 -18.61 -7.08 4.53
CA MET A 166 -17.68 -7.43 3.46
C MET A 166 -18.01 -8.80 2.84
N GLY A 167 -18.31 -9.81 3.67
CA GLY A 167 -18.70 -11.14 3.20
C GLY A 167 -19.99 -11.12 2.38
N ILE A 168 -21.01 -10.39 2.84
CA ILE A 168 -22.26 -10.21 2.11
C ILE A 168 -22.03 -9.48 0.79
N GLY A 169 -21.25 -8.38 0.81
CA GLY A 169 -20.90 -7.62 -0.39
C GLY A 169 -20.17 -8.49 -1.43
N ALA A 170 -19.21 -9.29 -0.99
CA ALA A 170 -18.47 -10.22 -1.85
C ALA A 170 -19.39 -11.32 -2.42
N ALA A 171 -20.28 -11.90 -1.61
CA ALA A 171 -21.23 -12.92 -2.05
C ALA A 171 -22.23 -12.37 -3.09
N VAL A 172 -22.76 -11.19 -2.85
CA VAL A 172 -23.67 -10.50 -3.81
C VAL A 172 -22.93 -10.19 -5.11
N PHE A 173 -21.70 -9.72 -5.02
CA PHE A 173 -20.89 -9.39 -6.20
C PHE A 173 -20.58 -10.63 -7.05
N THR A 174 -20.16 -11.73 -6.41
CA THR A 174 -19.87 -13.00 -7.12
C THR A 174 -21.14 -13.58 -7.74
N PHE A 175 -22.25 -13.59 -7.02
CA PHE A 175 -23.54 -14.07 -7.52
C PHE A 175 -24.03 -13.24 -8.72
N ALA A 176 -23.99 -11.93 -8.62
CA ALA A 176 -24.40 -11.04 -9.71
C ALA A 176 -23.55 -11.22 -10.99
N ARG A 177 -22.29 -11.60 -10.83
CA ARG A 177 -21.36 -11.84 -11.96
C ARG A 177 -21.49 -13.22 -12.59
N THR A 178 -22.06 -14.19 -11.86
CA THR A 178 -22.29 -15.55 -12.39
C THR A 178 -23.64 -15.67 -13.11
N VAL A 179 -24.60 -14.76 -12.83
CA VAL A 179 -25.96 -14.78 -13.40
C VAL A 179 -26.11 -13.80 -14.57
N GLY A 180 -25.22 -12.81 -14.71
CA GLY A 180 -25.21 -11.85 -15.83
C GLY A 180 -24.03 -12.02 -16.74
#